data_af439335f8df98ac7e968111ed09f7bc
#
_entry.id   af439335f8df98ac7e968111ed09f7bc
#
_cell.length_a   1.000
_cell.length_b   1.000
_cell.length_c   1.000
_cell.angle_alpha   90.00
_cell.angle_beta   90.00
_cell.angle_gamma   90.00
#
_symmetry.space_group_name_H-M   'P 1'
#
loop_
_entity.id
_entity.type
_entity.pdbx_description
1 polymer ?
#
loop_
_entity_poly.entity_id
_entity_poly.type
_entity_poly.pdbx_seq_one_letter_code
_entity_poly.pdbx_strand_id
1 'polypeptide(L)'
;TDIYVLGFDSSGNWKNQLVAAILNGFLYAIDQDMMKVTVDDVVIDRNTLDDVISKYRKDCNDFTYDYYQILRSDNEWITFDDFDGNKDCMHLKLMVAPGLHRHVAMVRQTGMKILDRNRINGQIYFAGFLYVDGEKANKYLTSLENPAHKDWLVERDSNQGHAKQYLIHMNRRIRDELQKLVNQNFGGEINLQMDNMLQS
;
A
#
# COMPACT_ATOMS: atom_id res chain seq x y z
N THR A 1 12.71 22.84 -10.48
CA THR A 1 11.49 23.36 -11.15
C THR A 1 10.56 23.90 -10.08
N ASP A 2 10.17 25.16 -10.20
CA ASP A 2 9.21 25.80 -9.27
C ASP A 2 7.81 25.73 -9.89
N ILE A 3 6.82 25.41 -9.08
CA ILE A 3 5.41 25.39 -9.49
C ILE A 3 4.66 26.38 -8.64
N TYR A 4 3.98 27.32 -9.31
CA TYR A 4 3.18 28.34 -8.65
C TYR A 4 1.69 28.07 -8.85
N VAL A 5 0.94 27.99 -7.75
CA VAL A 5 -0.51 27.85 -7.76
C VAL A 5 -1.14 29.20 -7.44
N LEU A 6 -1.67 29.86 -8.47
CA LEU A 6 -2.34 31.14 -8.31
C LEU A 6 -3.74 30.93 -7.71
N GLY A 7 -4.11 31.81 -6.75
CA GLY A 7 -5.42 31.72 -6.10
C GLY A 7 -5.56 30.54 -5.13
N PHE A 8 -4.44 30.02 -4.60
CA PHE A 8 -4.49 29.01 -3.56
C PHE A 8 -5.26 29.53 -2.34
N ASP A 9 -6.33 28.81 -1.98
CA ASP A 9 -7.10 29.14 -0.78
C ASP A 9 -6.40 28.59 0.46
N SER A 10 -5.75 29.46 1.20
CA SER A 10 -5.09 29.13 2.47
C SER A 10 -6.01 29.28 3.68
N SER A 11 -7.32 29.46 3.48
CA SER A 11 -8.29 29.44 4.57
C SER A 11 -8.52 28.02 5.10
N GLY A 12 -8.95 27.91 6.34
CA GLY A 12 -9.31 26.63 6.95
C GLY A 12 -8.11 25.73 7.29
N ASN A 13 -8.32 24.42 7.18
CA ASN A 13 -7.38 23.38 7.64
C ASN A 13 -6.47 22.83 6.51
N TRP A 14 -6.13 23.67 5.52
CA TRP A 14 -5.38 23.24 4.33
C TRP A 14 -4.05 22.57 4.66
N LYS A 15 -3.34 23.05 5.67
CA LYS A 15 -2.03 22.54 6.08
C LYS A 15 -2.13 21.10 6.58
N ASN A 16 -3.07 20.80 7.47
CA ASN A 16 -3.28 19.44 7.94
C ASN A 16 -3.73 18.51 6.83
N GLN A 17 -4.62 18.98 5.95
CA GLN A 17 -5.10 18.21 4.80
C GLN A 17 -3.95 17.88 3.84
N LEU A 18 -3.05 18.85 3.58
CA LEU A 18 -1.89 18.62 2.72
C LEU A 18 -0.88 17.66 3.36
N VAL A 19 -0.57 17.82 4.66
CA VAL A 19 0.29 16.89 5.40
C VAL A 19 -0.31 15.49 5.36
N ALA A 20 -1.60 15.33 5.64
CA ALA A 20 -2.29 14.04 5.59
C ALA A 20 -2.26 13.41 4.19
N ALA A 21 -2.45 14.22 3.14
CA ALA A 21 -2.38 13.74 1.75
C ALA A 21 -0.96 13.26 1.38
N ILE A 22 0.07 13.98 1.82
CA ILE A 22 1.48 13.59 1.64
C ILE A 22 1.77 12.27 2.36
N LEU A 23 1.39 12.16 3.63
CA LEU A 23 1.54 10.91 4.40
C LEU A 23 0.81 9.76 3.74
N ASN A 24 -0.42 9.97 3.27
CA ASN A 24 -1.19 8.93 2.61
C ASN A 24 -0.58 8.48 1.27
N GLY A 25 -0.07 9.41 0.48
CA GLY A 25 0.44 9.12 -0.87
C GLY A 25 1.91 8.71 -0.94
N PHE A 26 2.75 9.16 0.00
CA PHE A 26 4.20 9.06 -0.09
C PHE A 26 4.86 8.50 1.17
N LEU A 27 4.10 7.84 2.03
CA LEU A 27 4.60 7.28 3.29
C LEU A 27 5.86 6.42 3.09
N TYR A 28 5.85 5.53 2.08
CA TYR A 28 6.98 4.68 1.76
C TYR A 28 8.21 5.47 1.31
N ALA A 29 8.00 6.42 0.39
CA ALA A 29 9.11 7.25 -0.10
C ALA A 29 9.79 8.05 1.02
N ILE A 30 9.01 8.53 1.98
CA ILE A 30 9.51 9.27 3.15
C ILE A 30 10.24 8.30 4.10
N ASP A 31 9.65 7.16 4.41
CA ASP A 31 10.23 6.13 5.28
C ASP A 31 11.56 5.61 4.76
N GLN A 32 11.68 5.42 3.44
CA GLN A 32 12.90 4.95 2.77
C GLN A 32 13.90 6.07 2.43
N ASP A 33 13.70 7.28 2.96
CA ASP A 33 14.55 8.47 2.71
C ASP A 33 14.68 8.86 1.22
N MET A 34 13.68 8.47 0.41
CA MET A 34 13.59 8.81 -1.01
C MET A 34 12.97 10.18 -1.24
N MET A 35 12.25 10.71 -0.25
CA MET A 35 11.51 11.97 -0.33
C MET A 35 11.54 12.73 0.99
N LYS A 36 11.78 14.03 0.90
CA LYS A 36 11.61 15.00 1.98
C LYS A 36 10.70 16.13 1.52
N VAL A 37 9.74 16.49 2.35
CA VAL A 37 8.76 17.55 2.04
C VAL A 37 8.71 18.54 3.18
N THR A 38 8.54 19.81 2.86
CA THR A 38 8.25 20.86 3.86
C THR A 38 6.92 21.51 3.52
N VAL A 39 6.01 21.51 4.46
CA VAL A 39 4.70 22.16 4.35
C VAL A 39 4.66 23.26 5.40
N ASP A 40 4.88 24.50 4.98
CA ASP A 40 5.02 25.64 5.88
C ASP A 40 6.17 25.38 6.90
N ASP A 41 5.88 25.29 8.18
CA ASP A 41 6.84 24.98 9.25
C ASP A 41 6.99 23.46 9.53
N VAL A 42 6.22 22.60 8.85
CA VAL A 42 6.25 21.15 9.07
C VAL A 42 7.23 20.47 8.10
N VAL A 43 8.32 19.97 8.63
CA VAL A 43 9.25 19.11 7.88
C VAL A 43 8.81 17.66 8.01
N ILE A 44 8.68 16.98 6.86
CA ILE A 44 8.27 15.57 6.76
C ILE A 44 9.40 14.82 6.05
N ASP A 45 10.19 14.09 6.81
CA ASP A 45 11.26 13.23 6.35
C ASP A 45 11.35 11.99 7.25
N ARG A 46 12.27 11.09 6.95
CA ARG A 46 12.44 9.85 7.71
C ARG A 46 12.62 10.07 9.21
N ASN A 47 13.30 11.15 9.63
CA ASN A 47 13.61 11.40 11.02
C ASN A 47 12.44 12.02 11.79
N THR A 48 11.57 12.75 11.10
CA THR A 48 10.40 13.41 11.70
C THR A 48 9.11 12.62 11.53
N LEU A 49 9.13 11.54 10.74
CA LEU A 49 7.94 10.79 10.33
C LEU A 49 7.08 10.33 11.51
N ASP A 50 7.71 9.81 12.57
CA ASP A 50 7.02 9.26 13.74
C ASP A 50 6.24 10.35 14.50
N ASP A 51 6.85 11.51 14.69
CA ASP A 51 6.22 12.66 15.32
C ASP A 51 5.10 13.25 14.45
N VAL A 52 5.36 13.37 13.14
CA VAL A 52 4.40 13.94 12.19
C VAL A 52 3.16 13.04 12.08
N ILE A 53 3.33 11.74 11.92
CA ILE A 53 2.17 10.82 11.80
C ILE A 53 1.36 10.78 13.10
N SER A 54 2.01 10.84 14.24
CA SER A 54 1.36 10.91 15.55
C SER A 54 0.51 12.18 15.68
N LYS A 55 1.09 13.33 15.32
CA LYS A 55 0.45 14.65 15.40
C LYS A 55 -0.75 14.78 14.47
N TYR A 56 -0.62 14.26 13.23
CA TYR A 56 -1.62 14.42 12.17
C TYR A 56 -2.52 13.18 11.99
N ARG A 57 -2.48 12.21 12.90
CA ARG A 57 -3.22 10.95 12.82
C ARG A 57 -4.72 11.14 12.56
N LYS A 58 -5.33 12.15 13.19
CA LYS A 58 -6.78 12.43 13.05
C LYS A 58 -7.16 13.01 11.69
N ASP A 59 -6.21 13.59 10.98
CA ASP A 59 -6.41 14.18 9.66
C ASP A 59 -6.13 13.15 8.55
N CYS A 60 -5.37 12.08 8.86
CA CYS A 60 -5.09 10.97 7.95
C CYS A 60 -6.29 10.01 7.85
N ASN A 61 -6.37 9.25 6.76
CA ASN A 61 -7.27 8.12 6.72
C ASN A 61 -6.75 6.96 7.60
N ASP A 62 -7.66 6.06 7.98
CA ASP A 62 -7.34 4.95 8.88
C ASP A 62 -6.23 4.05 8.32
N PHE A 63 -6.17 3.86 6.99
CA PHE A 63 -5.19 3.00 6.33
C PHE A 63 -3.76 3.54 6.42
N THR A 64 -3.57 4.86 6.42
CA THR A 64 -2.24 5.48 6.53
C THR A 64 -1.52 5.03 7.79
N TYR A 65 -2.26 4.93 8.91
CA TYR A 65 -1.66 4.48 10.17
C TYR A 65 -1.37 2.98 10.17
N ASP A 66 -2.23 2.15 9.59
CA ASP A 66 -1.96 0.72 9.41
C ASP A 66 -0.66 0.52 8.60
N TYR A 67 -0.50 1.25 7.51
CA TYR A 67 0.70 1.18 6.68
C TYR A 67 1.95 1.62 7.42
N TYR A 68 1.86 2.67 8.22
CA TYR A 68 2.96 3.10 9.07
C TYR A 68 3.36 1.99 10.07
N GLN A 69 2.41 1.35 10.72
CA GLN A 69 2.67 0.23 11.63
C GLN A 69 3.37 -0.93 10.92
N ILE A 70 2.95 -1.26 9.69
CA ILE A 70 3.60 -2.31 8.89
C ILE A 70 5.05 -1.96 8.58
N LEU A 71 5.32 -0.74 8.14
CA LEU A 71 6.68 -0.31 7.82
C LEU A 71 7.60 -0.37 9.05
N ARG A 72 7.09 -0.05 10.23
CA ARG A 72 7.80 -0.11 11.52
C ARG A 72 7.86 -1.49 12.14
N SER A 73 7.08 -2.46 11.65
CA SER A 73 7.08 -3.83 12.20
C SER A 73 8.34 -4.60 11.83
N ASP A 74 8.65 -5.63 12.62
CA ASP A 74 9.75 -6.58 12.36
C ASP A 74 9.36 -7.66 11.35
N ASN A 75 8.15 -7.60 10.76
CA ASN A 75 7.72 -8.56 9.76
C ASN A 75 8.65 -8.51 8.54
N GLU A 76 8.96 -9.67 8.00
CA GLU A 76 9.83 -9.79 6.85
C GLU A 76 9.16 -9.34 5.54
N TRP A 77 9.97 -8.86 4.61
CA TRP A 77 9.56 -8.65 3.23
C TRP A 77 9.59 -9.96 2.45
N ILE A 78 8.51 -10.25 1.75
CA ILE A 78 8.36 -11.40 0.86
C ILE A 78 8.60 -10.91 -0.56
N THR A 79 9.63 -11.44 -1.21
CA THR A 79 9.96 -11.06 -2.60
C THR A 79 9.46 -12.13 -3.57
N PHE A 80 8.91 -11.72 -4.71
CA PHE A 80 8.43 -12.60 -5.74
C PHE A 80 8.45 -11.98 -7.14
N ASP A 81 8.35 -12.86 -8.14
CA ASP A 81 8.31 -12.52 -9.56
C ASP A 81 6.93 -11.97 -9.95
N ASP A 82 6.88 -11.13 -10.97
CA ASP A 82 5.62 -10.73 -11.56
C ASP A 82 5.03 -11.82 -12.50
N PHE A 83 3.89 -11.51 -13.10
CA PHE A 83 3.21 -12.40 -14.04
C PHE A 83 4.03 -12.71 -15.30
N ASP A 84 4.82 -11.76 -15.76
CA ASP A 84 5.66 -11.89 -16.96
C ASP A 84 7.02 -12.54 -16.68
N GLY A 85 7.24 -12.98 -15.44
CA GLY A 85 8.46 -13.67 -15.03
C GLY A 85 9.66 -12.75 -14.80
N ASN A 86 9.42 -11.44 -14.61
CA ASN A 86 10.46 -10.54 -14.13
C ASN A 86 10.80 -10.90 -12.68
N LYS A 87 12.08 -11.20 -12.45
CA LYS A 87 12.56 -11.77 -11.20
C LYS A 87 12.60 -10.73 -10.07
N ASP A 88 12.22 -11.18 -8.87
CA ASP A 88 12.39 -10.48 -7.60
C ASP A 88 11.97 -9.00 -7.63
N CYS A 89 10.92 -8.67 -8.38
CA CYS A 89 10.53 -7.29 -8.64
C CYS A 89 9.33 -6.80 -7.83
N MET A 90 8.72 -7.68 -7.03
CA MET A 90 7.59 -7.38 -6.15
C MET A 90 7.93 -7.72 -4.71
N HIS A 91 7.79 -6.75 -3.82
CA HIS A 91 8.11 -6.88 -2.39
C HIS A 91 6.86 -6.63 -1.57
N LEU A 92 6.41 -7.66 -0.87
CA LEU A 92 5.20 -7.65 -0.05
C LEU A 92 5.56 -7.72 1.43
N LYS A 93 5.00 -6.84 2.23
CA LYS A 93 5.04 -6.91 3.69
C LYS A 93 3.61 -6.98 4.21
N LEU A 94 3.32 -7.93 5.08
CA LEU A 94 1.98 -8.18 5.62
C LEU A 94 1.99 -8.15 7.14
N MET A 95 0.88 -7.69 7.72
CA MET A 95 0.61 -7.76 9.14
C MET A 95 -0.81 -8.27 9.35
N VAL A 96 -0.99 -9.19 10.30
CA VAL A 96 -2.29 -9.69 10.75
C VAL A 96 -2.48 -9.29 12.20
N ALA A 97 -3.47 -8.46 12.47
CA ALA A 97 -3.82 -8.04 13.84
C ALA A 97 -5.29 -7.57 13.88
N PRO A 98 -5.97 -7.71 15.03
CA PRO A 98 -7.31 -7.17 15.21
C PRO A 98 -7.37 -5.66 14.93
N GLY A 99 -8.42 -5.21 14.24
CA GLY A 99 -8.67 -3.80 13.98
C GLY A 99 -8.01 -3.25 12.70
N LEU A 100 -7.17 -4.01 12.00
CA LEU A 100 -6.64 -3.61 10.70
C LEU A 100 -7.73 -3.59 9.62
N HIS A 101 -7.58 -2.72 8.61
CA HIS A 101 -8.67 -2.36 7.69
C HIS A 101 -8.75 -3.20 6.40
N ARG A 102 -8.02 -4.32 6.29
CA ARG A 102 -8.05 -5.29 5.16
C ARG A 102 -7.67 -4.68 3.82
N HIS A 103 -6.63 -3.85 3.81
CA HIS A 103 -6.12 -3.19 2.62
C HIS A 103 -4.64 -3.47 2.40
N VAL A 104 -4.21 -3.41 1.14
CA VAL A 104 -2.80 -3.43 0.75
C VAL A 104 -2.49 -2.14 -0.01
N ALA A 105 -1.51 -1.37 0.48
CA ALA A 105 -0.96 -0.24 -0.26
C ALA A 105 -0.19 -0.76 -1.48
N MET A 106 -0.58 -0.34 -2.67
CA MET A 106 0.11 -0.67 -3.91
C MET A 106 1.02 0.48 -4.29
N VAL A 107 2.32 0.27 -4.23
CA VAL A 107 3.35 1.30 -4.34
C VAL A 107 4.29 1.00 -5.50
N ARG A 108 4.54 2.00 -6.32
CA ARG A 108 5.48 1.90 -7.43
C ARG A 108 6.90 2.30 -7.04
N GLN A 109 7.85 2.09 -7.94
CA GLN A 109 9.29 2.31 -7.73
C GLN A 109 9.66 3.68 -7.16
N THR A 110 8.90 4.74 -7.47
CA THR A 110 9.12 6.08 -6.90
C THR A 110 8.71 6.22 -5.43
N GLY A 111 8.15 5.16 -4.83
CA GLY A 111 7.62 5.20 -3.47
C GLY A 111 6.23 5.84 -3.35
N MET A 112 5.61 6.22 -4.47
CA MET A 112 4.25 6.76 -4.49
C MET A 112 3.21 5.63 -4.44
N LYS A 113 2.26 5.73 -3.51
CA LYS A 113 1.10 4.85 -3.46
C LYS A 113 0.13 5.20 -4.58
N ILE A 114 -0.27 4.19 -5.37
CA ILE A 114 -1.24 4.32 -6.45
C ILE A 114 -2.65 4.09 -5.94
N LEU A 115 -2.85 2.99 -5.21
CA LEU A 115 -4.18 2.63 -4.72
C LEU A 115 -4.11 1.78 -3.44
N ASP A 116 -5.24 1.72 -2.75
CA ASP A 116 -5.49 0.83 -1.63
C ASP A 116 -6.26 -0.39 -2.13
N ARG A 117 -5.57 -1.53 -2.30
CA ARG A 117 -6.19 -2.76 -2.78
C ARG A 117 -6.99 -3.41 -1.66
N ASN A 118 -8.30 -3.46 -1.83
CA ASN A 118 -9.23 -4.19 -0.98
C ASN A 118 -9.65 -5.54 -1.61
N ARG A 119 -10.58 -6.25 -0.99
CA ARG A 119 -11.15 -7.52 -1.47
C ARG A 119 -10.13 -8.64 -1.66
N ILE A 120 -9.03 -8.60 -0.92
CA ILE A 120 -8.04 -9.69 -0.86
C ILE A 120 -8.61 -10.84 -0.01
N ASN A 121 -9.04 -10.53 1.22
CA ASN A 121 -9.72 -11.45 2.13
C ASN A 121 -10.75 -10.68 2.96
N GLY A 122 -11.97 -11.24 3.11
CA GLY A 122 -13.07 -10.58 3.82
C GLY A 122 -13.17 -10.94 5.30
N GLN A 123 -12.51 -12.00 5.74
CA GLN A 123 -12.66 -12.55 7.10
C GLN A 123 -11.51 -12.14 8.04
N ILE A 124 -10.29 -12.08 7.52
CA ILE A 124 -9.08 -11.81 8.30
C ILE A 124 -8.84 -10.31 8.39
N TYR A 125 -8.53 -9.81 9.59
CA TYR A 125 -8.04 -8.45 9.78
C TYR A 125 -6.55 -8.42 9.46
N PHE A 126 -6.19 -7.70 8.42
CA PHE A 126 -4.81 -7.57 7.96
C PHE A 126 -4.59 -6.19 7.34
N ALA A 127 -3.33 -5.83 7.20
CA ALA A 127 -2.90 -4.77 6.31
C ALA A 127 -1.62 -5.20 5.60
N GLY A 128 -1.36 -4.62 4.44
CA GLY A 128 -0.22 -4.99 3.62
C GLY A 128 0.37 -3.81 2.88
N PHE A 129 1.57 -4.04 2.40
CA PHE A 129 2.33 -3.10 1.59
C PHE A 129 2.99 -3.85 0.45
N LEU A 130 2.63 -3.56 -0.79
CA LEU A 130 3.28 -4.10 -1.98
C LEU A 130 4.06 -2.99 -2.69
N TYR A 131 5.37 -3.13 -2.71
CA TYR A 131 6.29 -2.26 -3.44
C TYR A 131 6.80 -2.96 -4.71
N VAL A 132 6.79 -2.24 -5.82
CA VAL A 132 7.25 -2.75 -7.12
C VAL A 132 8.46 -1.94 -7.56
N ASP A 133 9.65 -2.55 -7.62
CA ASP A 133 10.90 -1.88 -7.99
C ASP A 133 11.49 -2.33 -9.34
N GLY A 134 11.04 -3.45 -9.89
CA GLY A 134 11.49 -3.93 -11.19
C GLY A 134 11.15 -2.98 -12.33
N GLU A 135 12.14 -2.55 -13.11
CA GLU A 135 11.95 -1.57 -14.19
C GLU A 135 10.84 -1.96 -15.16
N LYS A 136 10.82 -3.22 -15.62
CA LYS A 136 9.79 -3.71 -16.56
C LYS A 136 8.41 -3.78 -15.92
N ALA A 137 8.31 -4.34 -14.71
CA ALA A 137 7.06 -4.45 -13.97
C ALA A 137 6.50 -3.05 -13.65
N ASN A 138 7.35 -2.15 -13.17
CA ASN A 138 6.96 -0.77 -12.89
C ASN A 138 6.51 -0.02 -14.15
N LYS A 139 7.23 -0.16 -15.27
CA LYS A 139 6.85 0.44 -16.56
C LYS A 139 5.50 -0.11 -17.03
N TYR A 140 5.27 -1.40 -16.90
CA TYR A 140 4.01 -2.03 -17.29
C TYR A 140 2.86 -1.50 -16.43
N LEU A 141 2.97 -1.56 -15.10
CA LEU A 141 1.93 -1.05 -14.21
C LEU A 141 1.65 0.45 -14.41
N THR A 142 2.70 1.26 -14.64
CA THR A 142 2.55 2.68 -14.98
C THR A 142 1.75 2.88 -16.27
N SER A 143 1.88 2.01 -17.26
CA SER A 143 1.07 2.09 -18.49
C SER A 143 -0.42 1.83 -18.26
N LEU A 144 -0.76 1.08 -17.21
CA LEU A 144 -2.14 0.82 -16.81
C LEU A 144 -2.73 1.91 -15.91
N GLU A 145 -1.91 2.82 -15.35
CA GLU A 145 -2.41 3.88 -14.45
C GLU A 145 -3.38 4.81 -15.16
N ASN A 146 -4.46 5.17 -14.49
CA ASN A 146 -5.36 6.22 -14.97
C ASN A 146 -4.67 7.60 -14.91
N PRO A 147 -5.20 8.64 -15.60
CA PRO A 147 -4.58 9.98 -15.60
C PRO A 147 -4.45 10.61 -14.22
N ALA A 148 -5.25 10.19 -13.25
CA ALA A 148 -5.19 10.67 -11.86
C ALA A 148 -4.20 9.87 -11.00
N HIS A 149 -3.52 8.86 -11.55
CA HIS A 149 -2.60 7.95 -10.84
C HIS A 149 -3.20 7.33 -9.57
N LYS A 150 -4.47 6.88 -9.66
CA LYS A 150 -5.22 6.32 -8.52
C LYS A 150 -5.77 4.93 -8.77
N ASP A 151 -5.57 4.36 -9.94
CA ASP A 151 -6.02 3.02 -10.29
C ASP A 151 -5.28 2.48 -11.51
N TRP A 152 -5.28 1.14 -11.65
CA TRP A 152 -4.80 0.42 -12.82
C TRP A 152 -5.99 -0.07 -13.64
N LEU A 153 -6.10 0.44 -14.87
CA LEU A 153 -7.21 0.19 -15.77
C LEU A 153 -6.80 -0.83 -16.84
N VAL A 154 -7.46 -1.98 -16.86
CA VAL A 154 -7.25 -3.05 -17.84
C VAL A 154 -7.44 -2.55 -19.28
N GLU A 155 -8.36 -1.60 -19.46
CA GLU A 155 -8.72 -1.01 -20.76
C GLU A 155 -7.60 -0.20 -21.40
N ARG A 156 -6.56 0.13 -20.64
CA ARG A 156 -5.40 0.87 -21.15
C ARG A 156 -4.39 -0.02 -21.86
N ASP A 157 -4.46 -1.34 -21.67
CA ASP A 157 -3.66 -2.30 -22.41
C ASP A 157 -4.38 -2.70 -23.71
N SER A 158 -3.68 -2.71 -24.83
CA SER A 158 -4.17 -3.28 -26.08
C SER A 158 -4.52 -4.77 -25.94
N ASN A 159 -3.86 -5.48 -25.05
CA ASN A 159 -4.16 -6.85 -24.64
C ASN A 159 -4.82 -6.87 -23.25
N GLN A 160 -6.10 -6.53 -23.20
CA GLN A 160 -6.85 -6.49 -21.93
C GLN A 160 -6.88 -7.84 -21.20
N GLY A 161 -6.79 -8.95 -21.94
CA GLY A 161 -6.69 -10.28 -21.38
C GLY A 161 -5.42 -10.46 -20.56
N HIS A 162 -4.28 -10.01 -21.08
CA HIS A 162 -2.99 -10.01 -20.39
C HIS A 162 -3.04 -9.13 -19.13
N ALA A 163 -3.49 -7.87 -19.26
CA ALA A 163 -3.60 -6.95 -18.12
C ALA A 163 -4.47 -7.53 -16.99
N LYS A 164 -5.61 -8.14 -17.34
CA LYS A 164 -6.47 -8.82 -16.38
C LYS A 164 -5.75 -9.96 -15.66
N GLN A 165 -5.03 -10.82 -16.39
CA GLN A 165 -4.29 -11.94 -15.80
C GLN A 165 -3.13 -11.44 -14.91
N TYR A 166 -2.43 -10.40 -15.32
CA TYR A 166 -1.37 -9.79 -14.52
C TYR A 166 -1.89 -9.32 -13.15
N LEU A 167 -2.98 -8.56 -13.13
CA LEU A 167 -3.57 -8.07 -11.88
C LEU A 167 -4.18 -9.20 -11.03
N ILE A 168 -4.77 -10.23 -11.66
CA ILE A 168 -5.27 -11.42 -10.96
C ILE A 168 -4.12 -12.20 -10.31
N HIS A 169 -3.01 -12.40 -11.02
CA HIS A 169 -1.83 -13.08 -10.50
C HIS A 169 -1.26 -12.37 -9.29
N MET A 170 -1.08 -11.05 -9.38
CA MET A 170 -0.60 -10.23 -8.27
C MET A 170 -1.51 -10.35 -7.04
N ASN A 171 -2.84 -10.22 -7.23
CA ASN A 171 -3.81 -10.36 -6.13
C ASN A 171 -3.82 -11.77 -5.53
N ARG A 172 -3.62 -12.81 -6.35
CA ARG A 172 -3.50 -14.20 -5.90
C ARG A 172 -2.26 -14.38 -5.03
N ARG A 173 -1.10 -13.88 -5.47
CA ARG A 173 0.13 -13.93 -4.68
C ARG A 173 -0.04 -13.29 -3.30
N ILE A 174 -0.63 -12.10 -3.24
CA ILE A 174 -0.90 -11.43 -1.95
C ILE A 174 -1.79 -12.31 -1.06
N ARG A 175 -2.83 -12.93 -1.62
CA ARG A 175 -3.74 -13.81 -0.87
C ARG A 175 -3.05 -15.06 -0.36
N ASP A 176 -2.24 -15.70 -1.19
CA ASP A 176 -1.51 -16.91 -0.84
C ASP A 176 -0.52 -16.65 0.28
N GLU A 177 0.22 -15.53 0.24
CA GLU A 177 1.15 -15.16 1.31
C GLU A 177 0.42 -14.76 2.60
N LEU A 178 -0.72 -14.07 2.50
CA LEU A 178 -1.57 -13.79 3.66
C LEU A 178 -2.04 -15.09 4.33
N GLN A 179 -2.48 -16.08 3.55
CA GLN A 179 -2.92 -17.36 4.07
C GLN A 179 -1.77 -18.12 4.75
N LYS A 180 -0.56 -18.09 4.19
CA LYS A 180 0.62 -18.69 4.84
C LYS A 180 0.91 -18.01 6.19
N LEU A 181 0.90 -16.70 6.22
CA LEU A 181 1.14 -15.93 7.45
C LEU A 181 0.11 -16.27 8.54
N VAL A 182 -1.17 -16.37 8.17
CA VAL A 182 -2.24 -16.77 9.09
C VAL A 182 -2.01 -18.20 9.62
N ASN A 183 -1.69 -19.14 8.74
CA ASN A 183 -1.42 -20.52 9.14
C ASN A 183 -0.20 -20.64 10.06
N GLN A 184 0.82 -19.81 9.87
CA GLN A 184 1.99 -19.78 10.74
C GLN A 184 1.69 -19.20 12.13
N ASN A 185 0.91 -18.11 12.17
CA ASN A 185 0.64 -17.40 13.42
C ASN A 185 -0.49 -18.04 14.24
N PHE A 186 -1.44 -18.70 13.58
CA PHE A 186 -2.65 -19.24 14.18
C PHE A 186 -2.87 -20.74 13.90
N GLY A 187 -1.84 -21.43 13.41
CA GLY A 187 -1.88 -22.80 12.92
C GLY A 187 -2.25 -23.86 13.94
N GLY A 188 -3.47 -23.91 14.32
CA GLY A 188 -4.12 -24.85 15.22
C GLY A 188 -5.54 -24.40 15.64
N GLU A 189 -5.76 -23.09 15.80
CA GLU A 189 -7.05 -22.61 16.31
C GLU A 189 -8.10 -22.32 15.21
N ILE A 190 -7.65 -21.95 13.99
CA ILE A 190 -8.59 -21.61 12.91
C ILE A 190 -9.24 -22.84 12.29
N ASN A 191 -8.55 -23.97 12.23
CA ASN A 191 -9.13 -25.23 11.73
C ASN A 191 -10.26 -25.74 12.65
N LEU A 192 -10.16 -25.51 13.96
CA LEU A 192 -11.20 -25.92 14.93
C LEU A 192 -12.48 -25.08 14.84
N GLN A 193 -12.39 -23.81 14.45
CA GLN A 193 -13.57 -22.95 14.28
C GLN A 193 -14.28 -23.15 12.94
N MET A 194 -13.55 -23.47 11.88
CA MET A 194 -14.15 -23.79 10.57
C MET A 194 -14.85 -25.15 10.57
N ASP A 195 -14.29 -26.16 11.24
CA ASP A 195 -14.93 -27.49 11.37
C ASP A 195 -16.23 -27.42 12.20
N ASN A 196 -16.31 -26.55 13.18
CA ASN A 196 -17.53 -26.35 13.99
C ASN A 196 -18.63 -25.56 13.24
N MET A 197 -18.29 -24.75 12.22
CA MET A 197 -19.28 -24.06 11.39
C MET A 197 -19.83 -24.90 10.24
N LEU A 198 -19.14 -25.99 9.87
CA LEU A 198 -19.58 -26.92 8.81
C LEU A 198 -20.41 -28.10 9.36
N GLN A 199 -20.55 -28.21 10.70
CA GLN A 199 -21.33 -29.29 11.35
C GLN A 199 -22.65 -28.79 11.98
N SER A 200 -23.06 -27.55 11.69
CA SER A 200 -24.32 -26.98 12.17
C SER A 200 -25.28 -26.65 10.99
#